data_5a8cc35dc44697ea5f6777b6434b63ba
#
_entry.id   5a8cc35dc44697ea5f6777b6434b63ba
#
_cell.length_a   1.000
_cell.length_b   1.000
_cell.length_c   1.000
_cell.angle_alpha   90.00
_cell.angle_beta   90.00
_cell.angle_gamma   90.00
#
_symmetry.space_group_name_H-M   'P 1'
#
loop_
_entity.id
_entity.type
_entity.pdbx_description
1 polymer ?
#
loop_
_entity_poly.entity_id
_entity_poly.type
_entity_poly.pdbx_seq_one_letter_code
_entity_poly.pdbx_strand_id
1 'polypeptide(L)'
;MFAHKRGDIFESTTSSALGQCISSDARMSRGLAKLFVSKYPALYNLRYQNLHLGDAVMMKVGGRIVFNLITKNKFWQKPELQTLEKALVSMKTQAIMGGIGMVSLPRVGCGLDRLNYDNDVKPLIGRVFRGSGIHIVVHTLVTVDLFRYSFS
;
A
#
# COMPACT_ATOMS: atom_id res chain seq x y z
N MET A 1 1.41 -4.16 -16.67
CA MET A 1 0.63 -5.39 -16.41
C MET A 1 0.04 -5.34 -15.01
N PHE A 2 -1.13 -5.89 -14.85
CA PHE A 2 -1.82 -5.94 -13.56
C PHE A 2 -2.14 -7.40 -13.25
N ALA A 3 -1.58 -7.92 -12.16
CA ALA A 3 -1.70 -9.33 -11.81
C ALA A 3 -2.08 -9.48 -10.34
N HIS A 4 -2.66 -10.64 -10.01
CA HIS A 4 -3.01 -11.01 -8.65
C HIS A 4 -2.24 -12.26 -8.25
N LYS A 5 -1.76 -12.29 -7.01
CA LYS A 5 -0.99 -13.41 -6.49
C LYS A 5 -1.38 -13.69 -5.05
N ARG A 6 -1.49 -14.97 -4.70
CA ARG A 6 -1.65 -15.37 -3.30
C ARG A 6 -0.27 -15.46 -2.66
N GLY A 7 -0.16 -15.00 -1.43
CA GLY A 7 1.06 -15.14 -0.68
C GLY A 7 1.47 -13.85 0.03
N ASP A 8 2.57 -13.94 0.75
CA ASP A 8 3.10 -12.86 1.57
C ASP A 8 3.73 -11.78 0.69
N ILE A 9 3.25 -10.55 0.80
CA ILE A 9 3.77 -9.40 0.05
C ILE A 9 5.26 -9.16 0.35
N PHE A 10 5.71 -9.46 1.57
CA PHE A 10 7.10 -9.26 1.97
C PHE A 10 8.05 -10.25 1.32
N GLU A 11 7.53 -11.34 0.77
CA GLU A 11 8.30 -12.32 0.01
C GLU A 11 8.36 -12.01 -1.48
N SER A 12 7.76 -10.89 -1.91
CA SER A 12 7.87 -10.46 -3.30
C SER A 12 9.32 -10.13 -3.65
N THR A 13 9.63 -10.11 -4.96
CA THR A 13 11.01 -9.87 -5.40
C THR A 13 11.55 -8.56 -4.85
N THR A 14 12.83 -8.53 -4.51
CA THR A 14 13.48 -7.35 -3.94
C THR A 14 13.54 -6.18 -4.93
N SER A 15 13.36 -6.44 -6.22
CA SER A 15 13.30 -5.40 -7.25
C SER A 15 11.96 -4.67 -7.28
N SER A 16 10.92 -5.19 -6.62
CA SER A 16 9.65 -4.50 -6.56
C SER A 16 9.60 -3.54 -5.39
N ALA A 17 8.99 -2.38 -5.61
CA ALA A 17 8.58 -1.53 -4.50
C ALA A 17 7.34 -2.14 -3.84
N LEU A 18 7.09 -1.79 -2.60
CA LEU A 18 5.88 -2.16 -1.87
C LEU A 18 5.00 -0.94 -1.69
N GLY A 19 3.71 -1.16 -1.53
CA GLY A 19 2.77 -0.09 -1.20
C GLY A 19 1.78 -0.54 -0.14
N GLN A 20 1.31 0.40 0.67
CA GLN A 20 0.28 0.19 1.68
C GLN A 20 -0.55 1.44 1.85
N CYS A 21 -1.75 1.30 2.42
CA CYS A 21 -2.60 2.43 2.81
C CYS A 21 -2.45 2.67 4.30
N ILE A 22 -2.28 3.94 4.67
CA ILE A 22 -2.24 4.35 6.08
C ILE A 22 -3.10 5.60 6.28
N SER A 23 -3.40 5.90 7.55
CA SER A 23 -4.04 7.15 7.94
C SER A 23 -3.01 8.24 8.15
N SER A 24 -3.44 9.52 8.05
CA SER A 24 -2.51 10.64 8.25
C SER A 24 -2.01 10.76 9.69
N ASP A 25 -2.71 10.14 10.66
CA ASP A 25 -2.22 10.07 12.04
C ASP A 25 -1.12 9.01 12.22
N ALA A 26 -0.85 8.21 11.18
CA ALA A 26 0.20 7.21 11.12
C ALA A 26 0.23 6.26 12.34
N ARG A 27 -0.95 5.86 12.82
CA ARG A 27 -1.05 4.95 13.97
C ARG A 27 -0.41 3.59 13.68
N MET A 28 -0.70 3.01 12.52
CA MET A 28 -0.13 1.74 12.07
C MET A 28 -0.15 0.65 13.15
N SER A 29 -1.22 0.59 13.92
CA SER A 29 -1.34 -0.28 15.09
C SER A 29 -2.16 -1.54 14.82
N ARG A 30 -2.71 -1.69 13.62
CA ARG A 30 -3.57 -2.82 13.27
C ARG A 30 -3.34 -3.29 11.85
N GLY A 31 -3.72 -4.54 11.58
CA GLY A 31 -3.74 -5.12 10.25
C GLY A 31 -2.40 -5.06 9.55
N LEU A 32 -2.43 -4.86 8.25
CA LEU A 32 -1.23 -4.86 7.41
C LEU A 32 -0.26 -3.72 7.77
N ALA A 33 -0.77 -2.56 8.16
CA ALA A 33 0.10 -1.45 8.55
C ALA A 33 0.99 -1.84 9.73
N LYS A 34 0.46 -2.61 10.68
CA LYS A 34 1.24 -3.13 11.79
C LYS A 34 2.31 -4.10 11.31
N LEU A 35 1.99 -4.95 10.33
CA LEU A 35 2.96 -5.87 9.74
C LEU A 35 4.08 -5.13 9.02
N PHE A 36 3.75 -4.07 8.27
CA PHE A 36 4.74 -3.25 7.60
C PHE A 36 5.72 -2.63 8.59
N VAL A 37 5.23 -2.07 9.68
CA VAL A 37 6.08 -1.48 10.72
C VAL A 37 6.92 -2.55 11.41
N SER A 38 6.36 -3.72 11.65
CA SER A 38 7.10 -4.84 12.25
C SER A 38 8.26 -5.26 11.35
N LYS A 39 8.03 -5.32 10.04
CA LYS A 39 9.05 -5.68 9.06
C LYS A 39 10.05 -4.55 8.82
N TYR A 40 9.56 -3.31 8.78
CA TYR A 40 10.36 -2.12 8.49
C TYR A 40 10.12 -1.07 9.57
N PRO A 41 10.82 -1.17 10.73
CA PRO A 41 10.56 -0.27 11.87
C PRO A 41 10.76 1.21 11.56
N ALA A 42 11.59 1.55 10.58
CA ALA A 42 11.82 2.95 10.20
C ALA A 42 10.53 3.63 9.70
N LEU A 43 9.50 2.86 9.31
CA LEU A 43 8.21 3.43 8.91
C LEU A 43 7.55 4.19 10.06
N TYR A 44 7.91 3.92 11.31
CA TYR A 44 7.42 4.72 12.44
C TYR A 44 7.75 6.20 12.30
N ASN A 45 8.79 6.55 11.56
CA ASN A 45 9.17 7.95 11.36
C ASN A 45 8.11 8.75 10.58
N LEU A 46 7.19 8.08 9.89
CA LEU A 46 6.06 8.75 9.24
C LEU A 46 5.20 9.54 10.25
N ARG A 47 5.19 9.12 11.52
CA ARG A 47 4.43 9.79 12.58
C ARG A 47 4.88 11.23 12.83
N TYR A 48 6.10 11.54 12.45
CA TYR A 48 6.69 12.88 12.66
C TYR A 48 6.63 13.74 11.41
N GLN A 49 6.01 13.25 10.36
CA GLN A 49 5.84 13.98 9.12
C GLN A 49 4.43 14.56 9.03
N ASN A 50 4.29 15.64 8.29
CA ASN A 50 2.98 16.24 8.02
C ASN A 50 2.37 15.54 6.81
N LEU A 51 1.52 14.54 7.07
CA LEU A 51 0.93 13.69 6.03
C LEU A 51 -0.39 14.28 5.56
N HIS A 52 -0.60 14.29 4.23
CA HIS A 52 -1.78 14.85 3.59
C HIS A 52 -2.57 13.80 2.85
N LEU A 53 -3.90 13.89 2.94
CA LEU A 53 -4.80 12.99 2.20
C LEU A 53 -4.52 13.03 0.71
N GLY A 54 -4.50 11.86 0.09
CA GLY A 54 -4.28 11.74 -1.34
C GLY A 54 -2.82 11.74 -1.78
N ASP A 55 -1.89 11.83 -0.83
CA ASP A 55 -0.47 11.71 -1.14
C ASP A 55 0.00 10.27 -1.07
N ALA A 56 1.08 9.98 -1.78
CA ALA A 56 1.86 8.76 -1.63
C ALA A 56 3.24 9.17 -1.10
N VAL A 57 3.56 8.77 0.11
CA VAL A 57 4.84 9.10 0.74
C VAL A 57 5.80 7.94 0.54
N MET A 58 6.86 8.18 -0.21
CA MET A 58 7.88 7.17 -0.51
C MET A 58 8.95 7.15 0.57
N MET A 59 9.27 5.95 1.07
CA MET A 59 10.38 5.77 2.00
C MET A 59 11.26 4.62 1.54
N LYS A 60 12.56 4.79 1.69
CA LYS A 60 13.53 3.70 1.53
C LYS A 60 13.79 3.07 2.89
N VAL A 61 13.47 1.79 3.01
CA VAL A 61 13.60 1.05 4.27
C VAL A 61 14.19 -0.32 3.99
N GLY A 62 15.29 -0.67 4.67
CA GLY A 62 15.91 -1.97 4.50
C GLY A 62 16.28 -2.30 3.05
N GLY A 63 16.71 -1.30 2.27
CA GLY A 63 17.05 -1.48 0.86
C GLY A 63 15.86 -1.58 -0.08
N ARG A 64 14.64 -1.36 0.43
CA ARG A 64 13.41 -1.47 -0.34
C ARG A 64 12.64 -0.15 -0.31
N ILE A 65 11.90 0.13 -1.36
CA ILE A 65 11.04 1.31 -1.43
C ILE A 65 9.64 0.90 -0.98
N VAL A 66 9.07 1.67 -0.05
CA VAL A 66 7.69 1.51 0.38
C VAL A 66 6.93 2.80 0.11
N PHE A 67 5.86 2.71 -0.68
CA PHE A 67 4.92 3.80 -0.89
C PHE A 67 3.82 3.73 0.17
N ASN A 68 3.63 4.82 0.89
CA ASN A 68 2.61 4.90 1.93
C ASN A 68 1.50 5.82 1.40
N LEU A 69 0.36 5.23 1.07
CA LEU A 69 -0.79 5.92 0.49
C LEU A 69 -1.62 6.50 1.63
N ILE A 70 -1.78 7.81 1.66
CA ILE A 70 -2.49 8.49 2.74
C ILE A 70 -3.96 8.61 2.32
N THR A 71 -4.80 7.73 2.84
CA THR A 71 -6.16 7.56 2.34
C THR A 71 -7.25 8.00 3.29
N LYS A 72 -6.91 8.27 4.56
CA LYS A 72 -7.87 8.72 5.57
C LYS A 72 -7.16 9.51 6.67
N ASN A 73 -7.90 10.34 7.41
CA ASN A 73 -7.31 11.16 8.47
C ASN A 73 -6.99 10.35 9.71
N LYS A 74 -7.94 9.55 10.19
CA LYS A 74 -7.80 8.76 11.39
C LYS A 74 -7.85 7.29 11.07
N PHE A 75 -7.11 6.47 11.84
CA PHE A 75 -6.98 5.04 11.58
C PHE A 75 -8.32 4.29 11.56
N TRP A 76 -9.34 4.79 12.28
CA TRP A 76 -10.65 4.16 12.38
C TRP A 76 -11.64 4.60 11.30
N GLN A 77 -11.30 5.59 10.49
CA GLN A 77 -12.19 6.08 9.43
C GLN A 77 -12.13 5.17 8.21
N LYS A 78 -13.22 5.18 7.43
CA LYS A 78 -13.25 4.52 6.12
C LYS A 78 -12.68 5.48 5.08
N PRO A 79 -11.75 5.03 4.21
CA PRO A 79 -11.25 5.89 3.14
C PRO A 79 -12.31 6.11 2.08
N GLU A 80 -12.23 7.23 1.38
CA GLU A 80 -13.01 7.49 0.18
C GLU A 80 -12.26 6.96 -1.04
N LEU A 81 -13.01 6.45 -2.01
CA LEU A 81 -12.42 5.90 -3.23
C LEU A 81 -11.67 6.97 -4.02
N GLN A 82 -12.18 8.21 -4.04
CA GLN A 82 -11.51 9.32 -4.71
C GLN A 82 -10.16 9.65 -4.09
N THR A 83 -10.04 9.55 -2.77
CA THR A 83 -8.78 9.78 -2.07
C THR A 83 -7.78 8.68 -2.40
N LEU A 84 -8.24 7.44 -2.45
CA LEU A 84 -7.39 6.31 -2.87
C LEU A 84 -6.90 6.51 -4.31
N GLU A 85 -7.77 6.95 -5.21
CA GLU A 85 -7.39 7.22 -6.59
C GLU A 85 -6.28 8.27 -6.66
N LYS A 86 -6.44 9.36 -5.92
CA LYS A 86 -5.45 10.44 -5.88
C LYS A 86 -4.09 9.93 -5.39
N ALA A 87 -4.09 9.13 -4.34
CA ALA A 87 -2.87 8.54 -3.80
C ALA A 87 -2.21 7.57 -4.79
N LEU A 88 -3.00 6.77 -5.50
CA LEU A 88 -2.48 5.86 -6.52
C LEU A 88 -1.86 6.63 -7.70
N VAL A 89 -2.47 7.73 -8.12
CA VAL A 89 -1.91 8.59 -9.16
C VAL A 89 -0.59 9.21 -8.71
N SER A 90 -0.53 9.66 -7.45
CA SER A 90 0.72 10.18 -6.88
C SER A 90 1.82 9.10 -6.88
N MET A 91 1.48 7.88 -6.47
CA MET A 91 2.42 6.76 -6.50
C MET A 91 2.90 6.48 -7.93
N LYS A 92 1.97 6.46 -8.89
CA LYS A 92 2.32 6.24 -10.30
C LYS A 92 3.32 7.26 -10.80
N THR A 93 3.06 8.54 -10.53
CA THR A 93 3.96 9.63 -10.96
C THR A 93 5.34 9.46 -10.36
N GLN A 94 5.43 9.18 -9.07
CA GLN A 94 6.72 8.98 -8.41
C GLN A 94 7.46 7.74 -8.92
N ALA A 95 6.73 6.67 -9.18
CA ALA A 95 7.32 5.45 -9.71
C ALA A 95 7.91 5.67 -11.10
N ILE A 96 7.19 6.36 -11.98
CA ILE A 96 7.68 6.70 -13.32
C ILE A 96 8.95 7.55 -13.21
N MET A 97 8.92 8.59 -12.38
CA MET A 97 10.07 9.48 -12.21
C MET A 97 11.29 8.79 -11.62
N GLY A 98 11.06 7.79 -10.77
CA GLY A 98 12.13 7.04 -10.12
C GLY A 98 12.58 5.79 -10.87
N GLY A 99 12.02 5.52 -12.04
CA GLY A 99 12.36 4.33 -12.80
C GLY A 99 11.90 3.02 -12.16
N ILE A 100 10.85 3.07 -11.33
CA ILE A 100 10.31 1.90 -10.65
C ILE A 100 9.33 1.20 -11.57
N GLY A 101 9.67 -0.03 -11.98
CA GLY A 101 8.87 -0.79 -12.94
C GLY A 101 7.86 -1.75 -12.34
N MET A 102 7.92 -2.00 -11.04
CA MET A 102 7.03 -2.94 -10.38
C MET A 102 6.69 -2.49 -8.96
N VAL A 103 5.41 -2.55 -8.61
CA VAL A 103 4.95 -2.27 -7.25
C VAL A 103 4.04 -3.42 -6.81
N SER A 104 4.34 -3.97 -5.64
CA SER A 104 3.51 -4.98 -4.99
C SER A 104 2.61 -4.31 -3.96
N LEU A 105 1.32 -4.56 -4.05
CA LEU A 105 0.30 -3.99 -3.16
C LEU A 105 -0.45 -5.12 -2.47
N PRO A 106 -0.91 -4.92 -1.24
CA PRO A 106 -1.99 -5.75 -0.71
C PRO A 106 -3.30 -5.36 -1.39
N ARG A 107 -4.40 -5.97 -1.00
CA ARG A 107 -5.73 -5.50 -1.43
C ARG A 107 -6.03 -4.19 -0.71
N VAL A 108 -5.44 -3.11 -1.21
CA VAL A 108 -5.55 -1.79 -0.58
C VAL A 108 -7.01 -1.35 -0.48
N GLY A 109 -7.34 -0.67 0.61
CA GLY A 109 -8.70 -0.20 0.86
C GLY A 109 -9.66 -1.28 1.36
N CYS A 110 -9.23 -2.53 1.41
CA CYS A 110 -10.06 -3.67 1.84
C CYS A 110 -9.59 -4.16 3.20
N GLY A 111 -10.28 -5.08 3.80
CA GLY A 111 -9.98 -5.50 5.17
C GLY A 111 -10.49 -4.46 6.16
N LEU A 112 -9.61 -3.85 6.93
CA LEU A 112 -10.02 -2.85 7.94
C LEU A 112 -10.66 -1.62 7.30
N ASP A 113 -10.26 -1.25 6.09
CA ASP A 113 -10.80 -0.08 5.38
C ASP A 113 -12.16 -0.36 4.73
N ARG A 114 -12.53 -1.61 4.53
CA ARG A 114 -13.88 -2.05 4.13
C ARG A 114 -14.35 -1.58 2.74
N LEU A 115 -13.46 -1.19 1.85
CA LEU A 115 -13.82 -0.97 0.44
C LEU A 115 -14.00 -2.32 -0.25
N ASN A 116 -14.88 -2.38 -1.24
CA ASN A 116 -15.07 -3.60 -2.03
C ASN A 116 -13.95 -3.71 -3.07
N TYR A 117 -13.12 -4.73 -2.92
CA TYR A 117 -11.97 -4.86 -3.81
C TYR A 117 -12.39 -5.07 -5.27
N ASP A 118 -13.24 -6.06 -5.52
CA ASP A 118 -13.59 -6.44 -6.89
C ASP A 118 -14.38 -5.35 -7.61
N ASN A 119 -15.31 -4.69 -6.90
CA ASN A 119 -16.20 -3.71 -7.52
C ASN A 119 -15.60 -2.30 -7.58
N ASP A 120 -14.76 -1.93 -6.62
CA ASP A 120 -14.29 -0.55 -6.48
C ASP A 120 -12.79 -0.41 -6.74
N VAL A 121 -11.97 -1.20 -6.04
CA VAL A 121 -10.51 -0.99 -6.00
C VAL A 121 -9.82 -1.58 -7.23
N LYS A 122 -10.18 -2.81 -7.60
CA LYS A 122 -9.55 -3.48 -8.73
C LYS A 122 -9.74 -2.73 -10.04
N PRO A 123 -10.97 -2.26 -10.39
CA PRO A 123 -11.15 -1.45 -11.59
C PRO A 123 -10.37 -0.13 -11.52
N LEU A 124 -10.28 0.47 -10.35
CA LEU A 124 -9.54 1.71 -10.15
C LEU A 124 -8.05 1.52 -10.43
N ILE A 125 -7.44 0.48 -9.87
CA ILE A 125 -6.02 0.19 -10.11
C ILE A 125 -5.78 -0.04 -11.61
N GLY A 126 -6.63 -0.82 -12.25
CA GLY A 126 -6.51 -1.07 -13.68
C GLY A 126 -6.56 0.21 -14.50
N ARG A 127 -7.47 1.13 -14.16
CA ARG A 127 -7.61 2.40 -14.87
C ARG A 127 -6.40 3.32 -14.64
N VAL A 128 -5.95 3.44 -13.39
CA VAL A 128 -4.86 4.35 -13.04
C VAL A 128 -3.55 3.93 -13.71
N PHE A 129 -3.26 2.64 -13.73
CA PHE A 129 -1.96 2.16 -14.19
C PHE A 129 -1.95 1.72 -15.67
N ARG A 130 -3.08 1.84 -16.36
CA ARG A 130 -3.14 1.47 -17.78
C ARG A 130 -2.16 2.32 -18.58
N GLY A 131 -1.33 1.68 -19.38
CA GLY A 131 -0.35 2.35 -20.24
C GLY A 131 0.81 3.00 -19.52
N SER A 132 0.95 2.79 -18.20
CA SER A 132 2.03 3.41 -17.42
C SER A 132 3.38 2.69 -17.58
N GLY A 133 3.38 1.44 -18.03
CA GLY A 133 4.57 0.60 -18.02
C GLY A 133 4.91 0.01 -16.65
N ILE A 134 4.15 0.34 -15.62
CA ILE A 134 4.37 -0.19 -14.27
C ILE A 134 3.59 -1.48 -14.10
N HIS A 135 4.28 -2.52 -13.63
CA HIS A 135 3.64 -3.77 -13.25
C HIS A 135 3.10 -3.66 -11.83
N ILE A 136 1.80 -3.83 -11.66
CA ILE A 136 1.16 -3.88 -10.35
C ILE A 136 0.83 -5.33 -10.04
N VAL A 137 1.32 -5.81 -8.90
CA VAL A 137 1.01 -7.16 -8.40
C VAL A 137 0.28 -7.01 -7.07
N VAL A 138 -0.96 -7.46 -7.03
CA VAL A 138 -1.76 -7.41 -5.79
C VAL A 138 -1.66 -8.76 -5.10
N HIS A 139 -1.18 -8.74 -3.87
CA HIS A 139 -1.01 -9.93 -3.05
C HIS A 139 -2.22 -10.10 -2.13
N THR A 140 -2.79 -11.30 -2.16
CA THR A 140 -3.84 -11.69 -1.23
C THR A 140 -3.21 -12.54 -0.15
N LEU A 141 -3.19 -12.05 1.09
CA LEU A 141 -2.72 -12.83 2.22
C LEU A 141 -3.74 -13.93 2.54
N VAL A 142 -3.24 -15.12 2.84
CA VAL A 142 -4.08 -16.18 3.39
C VAL A 142 -4.22 -15.99 4.90
N THR A 143 -5.30 -16.54 5.47
CA THR A 143 -5.58 -16.40 6.91
C THR A 143 -4.41 -16.85 7.78
N VAL A 144 -3.72 -17.91 7.37
CA VAL A 144 -2.58 -18.44 8.11
C VAL A 144 -1.46 -17.40 8.21
N ASP A 145 -1.18 -16.67 7.12
CA ASP A 145 -0.14 -15.65 7.11
C ASP A 145 -0.47 -14.50 8.05
N LEU A 146 -1.71 -14.02 8.01
CA LEU A 146 -2.18 -12.97 8.91
C LEU A 146 -2.08 -13.42 10.37
N PHE A 147 -2.45 -14.66 10.66
CA PHE A 147 -2.42 -15.20 12.00
C PHE A 147 -1.00 -15.31 12.53
N ARG A 148 -0.07 -15.78 11.69
CA ARG A 148 1.35 -15.90 12.03
C ARG A 148 1.93 -14.57 12.49
N TYR A 149 1.66 -13.49 11.75
CA TYR A 149 2.19 -12.18 12.07
C TYR A 149 1.49 -11.51 13.24
N SER A 150 0.26 -11.89 13.55
CA SER A 150 -0.51 -11.28 14.64
C SER A 150 0.06 -11.60 16.02
N PHE A 151 0.84 -12.65 16.14
CA PHE A 151 1.41 -13.13 17.41
C PHE A 151 2.90 -12.89 17.54
N SER A 152 3.51 -12.27 16.56
CA SER A 152 4.94 -12.01 16.59
C SER A 152 5.30 -10.66 17.20
#